data_898e3208be7c9a6924553970bba5cde8
#
_entry.id   898e3208be7c9a6924553970bba5cde8
#
_cell.length_a   1.000
_cell.length_b   1.000
_cell.length_c   1.000
_cell.angle_alpha   90.00
_cell.angle_beta   90.00
_cell.angle_gamma   90.00
#
_symmetry.space_group_name_H-M   'P 1'
#
loop_
_entity.id
_entity.type
_entity.pdbx_description
1 polymer ?
#
loop_
_entity_poly.entity_id
_entity_poly.type
_entity_poly.pdbx_seq_one_letter_code
_entity_poly.pdbx_strand_id
1 'polypeptide(L)'
;QQEAELAQGDEVAFVGRPVNAGVKEGDVVFAQSLTFAASVNPACYEKAKPVFIDSEPDTWNMDPVALEKAFEKYPHPAAVIAVHLYGTPSKIDRIRDICKKHQVPLIEDAAEALGSSFQGQKLGTFGDYGILSFNGNKIITSSGGGMLLCSDEAKIKRARFLATQARDPARYYQHSTIGYNYRMSNVVAGIGRGQLLHLEEHKARKNEIYRQYKEAFADIEAITMNPMNPDGDANNWLSCMTIAPDCSVTPDQVMDALAEYNIETRPIWKPMHLQPVFADCDFIQVKEGRSVSEDIFNRGFCLPSDIKNTPEDMELIISLIRKVFEK
;
A
#
# COMPACT_ATOMS: atom_id res chain seq x y z
N GLN A 1 -8.35 17.40 -15.13
CA GLN A 1 -7.29 16.41 -15.42
C GLN A 1 -6.20 16.61 -14.40
N GLN A 2 -5.84 15.56 -13.64
CA GLN A 2 -4.69 15.62 -12.76
C GLN A 2 -3.41 15.45 -13.56
N GLU A 3 -2.42 16.30 -13.34
CA GLU A 3 -1.10 16.09 -13.90
C GLU A 3 -0.37 14.97 -13.16
N ALA A 4 0.38 14.15 -13.90
CA ALA A 4 1.12 13.02 -13.39
C ALA A 4 2.60 13.12 -13.71
N GLU A 5 3.45 12.76 -12.75
CA GLU A 5 4.90 12.66 -12.94
C GLU A 5 5.35 11.22 -12.84
N LEU A 6 6.00 10.73 -13.90
CA LEU A 6 6.56 9.38 -13.99
C LEU A 6 7.93 9.30 -13.34
N ALA A 7 8.14 8.32 -12.48
CA ALA A 7 9.37 8.12 -11.73
C ALA A 7 9.91 6.66 -11.84
N GLN A 8 11.17 6.45 -11.53
CA GLN A 8 11.86 5.14 -11.56
C GLN A 8 11.90 4.51 -10.16
N GLY A 9 11.44 3.26 -10.01
CA GLY A 9 11.46 2.46 -8.77
C GLY A 9 10.36 2.86 -7.76
N ASP A 10 9.96 1.94 -6.89
CA ASP A 10 8.91 2.21 -5.89
C ASP A 10 9.32 3.30 -4.90
N GLU A 11 10.57 3.27 -4.43
CA GLU A 11 11.12 4.28 -3.53
C GLU A 11 11.17 5.68 -4.16
N VAL A 12 11.22 5.74 -5.47
CA VAL A 12 11.40 6.95 -6.25
C VAL A 12 10.15 7.81 -6.31
N ALA A 13 9.00 7.19 -6.49
CA ALA A 13 7.74 7.91 -6.36
C ALA A 13 7.57 8.45 -4.94
N PHE A 14 8.09 7.76 -3.93
CA PHE A 14 8.02 8.13 -2.53
C PHE A 14 8.99 9.24 -2.10
N VAL A 15 10.25 9.26 -2.57
CA VAL A 15 11.26 10.22 -2.09
C VAL A 15 10.93 11.68 -2.49
N GLY A 16 10.35 11.91 -3.65
CA GLY A 16 9.96 13.26 -4.06
C GLY A 16 8.79 13.88 -3.27
N ARG A 17 8.16 13.17 -2.33
CA ARG A 17 6.92 13.56 -1.66
C ARG A 17 7.05 14.21 -0.32
N PRO A 18 7.79 13.64 0.64
CA PRO A 18 8.02 14.34 1.90
C PRO A 18 8.63 15.71 1.63
N VAL A 19 9.60 15.78 0.70
CA VAL A 19 10.19 17.06 0.25
C VAL A 19 9.16 17.99 -0.40
N ASN A 20 8.28 17.46 -1.26
CA ASN A 20 7.22 18.25 -1.90
C ASN A 20 6.09 18.64 -0.94
N ALA A 21 5.80 17.80 0.05
CA ALA A 21 4.86 18.11 1.12
C ALA A 21 5.46 19.09 2.14
N GLY A 22 6.74 19.44 2.01
CA GLY A 22 7.43 20.36 2.91
C GLY A 22 7.91 19.71 4.20
N VAL A 23 7.97 18.37 4.27
CA VAL A 23 8.50 17.63 5.42
C VAL A 23 9.99 17.94 5.61
N LYS A 24 10.40 18.16 6.86
CA LYS A 24 11.75 18.56 7.26
C LYS A 24 12.26 17.69 8.40
N GLU A 25 13.55 17.79 8.67
CA GLU A 25 14.20 17.14 9.81
C GLU A 25 13.49 17.48 11.12
N GLY A 26 13.12 16.45 11.87
CA GLY A 26 12.46 16.55 13.17
C GLY A 26 10.92 16.65 13.10
N ASP A 27 10.34 16.85 11.92
CA ASP A 27 8.89 16.85 11.76
C ASP A 27 8.29 15.48 12.12
N VAL A 28 7.05 15.47 12.59
CA VAL A 28 6.25 14.24 12.78
C VAL A 28 5.47 13.95 11.50
N VAL A 29 5.45 12.67 11.10
CA VAL A 29 4.63 12.18 10.00
C VAL A 29 3.79 11.01 10.50
N PHE A 30 2.48 11.08 10.33
CA PHE A 30 1.60 9.96 10.63
C PHE A 30 1.60 8.97 9.46
N ALA A 31 1.78 7.69 9.76
CA ALA A 31 1.80 6.65 8.73
C ALA A 31 1.01 5.42 9.19
N GLN A 32 0.34 4.77 8.27
CA GLN A 32 -0.29 3.47 8.51
C GLN A 32 0.76 2.46 8.96
N SER A 33 0.46 1.69 10.01
CA SER A 33 1.40 0.69 10.51
C SER A 33 1.42 -0.59 9.68
N LEU A 34 0.26 -1.08 9.27
CA LEU A 34 0.16 -2.27 8.43
C LEU A 34 0.39 -1.90 6.96
N THR A 35 1.65 -1.86 6.57
CA THR A 35 2.07 -1.49 5.21
C THR A 35 3.47 -2.01 4.90
N PHE A 36 3.87 -1.88 3.64
CA PHE A 36 5.25 -2.09 3.21
C PHE A 36 6.15 -0.90 3.63
N ALA A 37 7.40 -1.17 3.94
CA ALA A 37 8.34 -0.16 4.45
C ALA A 37 8.53 1.05 3.52
N ALA A 38 8.36 0.88 2.20
CA ALA A 38 8.48 1.97 1.24
C ALA A 38 7.44 3.09 1.44
N SER A 39 6.31 2.83 2.12
CA SER A 39 5.37 3.89 2.51
C SER A 39 5.97 4.89 3.51
N VAL A 40 6.91 4.44 4.35
CA VAL A 40 7.42 5.19 5.51
C VAL A 40 8.86 5.66 5.33
N ASN A 41 9.72 4.82 4.74
CA ASN A 41 11.14 5.11 4.56
C ASN A 41 11.43 6.52 4.01
N PRO A 42 10.69 7.06 3.04
CA PRO A 42 10.95 8.38 2.50
C PRO A 42 10.79 9.53 3.50
N ALA A 43 9.91 9.39 4.50
CA ALA A 43 9.83 10.35 5.60
C ALA A 43 11.12 10.30 6.45
N CYS A 44 11.65 9.08 6.67
CA CYS A 44 12.91 8.89 7.39
C CYS A 44 14.13 9.40 6.62
N TYR A 45 14.13 9.36 5.29
CA TYR A 45 15.20 9.96 4.48
C TYR A 45 15.29 11.48 4.67
N GLU A 46 14.16 12.13 4.94
CA GLU A 46 14.09 13.55 5.32
C GLU A 46 14.33 13.76 6.84
N LYS A 47 14.68 12.69 7.57
CA LYS A 47 14.88 12.69 9.04
C LYS A 47 13.64 13.11 9.84
N ALA A 48 12.46 12.91 9.27
CA ALA A 48 11.22 13.06 10.00
C ALA A 48 11.01 11.84 10.93
N LYS A 49 10.15 12.02 11.92
CA LYS A 49 9.80 11.00 12.91
C LYS A 49 8.46 10.40 12.56
N PRO A 50 8.39 9.12 12.16
CA PRO A 50 7.12 8.47 11.94
C PRO A 50 6.40 8.23 13.28
N VAL A 51 5.09 8.41 13.27
CA VAL A 51 4.16 7.95 14.30
C VAL A 51 3.19 7.02 13.60
N PHE A 52 3.12 5.79 14.06
CA PHE A 52 2.34 4.75 13.42
C PHE A 52 0.90 4.73 13.91
N ILE A 53 -0.04 4.60 12.97
CA ILE A 53 -1.47 4.51 13.23
C ILE A 53 -1.91 3.08 12.97
N ASP A 54 -2.65 2.50 13.91
CA ASP A 54 -3.17 1.15 13.80
C ASP A 54 -4.21 1.02 12.70
N SER A 55 -4.52 -0.20 12.34
CA SER A 55 -5.54 -0.57 11.36
C SER A 55 -6.91 -0.70 12.00
N GLU A 56 -7.95 -0.64 11.15
CA GLU A 56 -9.30 -1.03 11.52
C GLU A 56 -9.71 -2.34 10.80
N PRO A 57 -10.65 -3.12 11.36
CA PRO A 57 -10.90 -4.48 10.89
C PRO A 57 -11.67 -4.57 9.56
N ASP A 58 -12.42 -3.51 9.18
CA ASP A 58 -13.34 -3.59 8.04
C ASP A 58 -12.62 -3.48 6.68
N THR A 59 -11.42 -2.89 6.65
CA THR A 59 -10.61 -2.73 5.43
C THR A 59 -9.12 -3.09 5.62
N TRP A 60 -8.70 -3.35 6.88
CA TRP A 60 -7.30 -3.56 7.28
C TRP A 60 -6.41 -2.32 7.12
N ASN A 61 -6.97 -1.20 6.73
CA ASN A 61 -6.29 0.06 6.51
C ASN A 61 -6.30 0.96 7.77
N MET A 62 -5.69 2.13 7.66
CA MET A 62 -5.59 3.11 8.75
C MET A 62 -6.95 3.36 9.42
N ASP A 63 -6.97 3.23 10.75
CA ASP A 63 -8.17 3.53 11.54
C ASP A 63 -8.36 5.04 11.71
N PRO A 64 -9.48 5.63 11.20
CA PRO A 64 -9.76 7.04 11.37
C PRO A 64 -9.90 7.49 12.83
N VAL A 65 -10.32 6.59 13.74
CA VAL A 65 -10.41 6.90 15.18
C VAL A 65 -9.03 6.96 15.82
N ALA A 66 -8.13 6.03 15.46
CA ALA A 66 -6.74 6.09 15.90
C ALA A 66 -6.01 7.31 15.33
N LEU A 67 -6.33 7.70 14.09
CA LEU A 67 -5.80 8.92 13.48
C LEU A 67 -6.21 10.19 14.25
N GLU A 68 -7.49 10.33 14.65
CA GLU A 68 -7.94 11.46 15.48
C GLU A 68 -7.21 11.49 16.82
N LYS A 69 -7.01 10.34 17.48
CA LYS A 69 -6.21 10.25 18.72
C LYS A 69 -4.76 10.67 18.52
N ALA A 70 -4.18 10.38 17.37
CA ALA A 70 -2.82 10.82 17.06
C ALA A 70 -2.73 12.35 17.01
N PHE A 71 -3.75 13.02 16.45
CA PHE A 71 -3.82 14.50 16.46
C PHE A 71 -3.97 15.09 17.85
N GLU A 72 -4.59 14.39 18.80
CA GLU A 72 -4.62 14.84 20.20
C GLU A 72 -3.21 14.86 20.83
N LYS A 73 -2.37 13.88 20.50
CA LYS A 73 -1.00 13.76 21.01
C LYS A 73 0.00 14.62 20.23
N TYR A 74 -0.18 14.70 18.90
CA TYR A 74 0.68 15.41 17.95
C TYR A 74 -0.17 16.33 17.09
N PRO A 75 -0.51 17.55 17.53
CA PRO A 75 -1.48 18.40 16.85
C PRO A 75 -1.03 18.96 15.51
N HIS A 76 0.27 18.93 15.21
CA HIS A 76 0.86 19.52 13.99
C HIS A 76 1.82 18.55 13.28
N PRO A 77 1.38 17.37 12.82
CA PRO A 77 2.22 16.55 11.96
C PRO A 77 2.39 17.24 10.59
N ALA A 78 3.52 16.99 9.94
CA ALA A 78 3.79 17.57 8.61
C ALA A 78 3.00 16.90 7.49
N ALA A 79 2.63 15.63 7.64
CA ALA A 79 1.82 14.88 6.68
C ALA A 79 1.16 13.65 7.32
N VAL A 80 0.11 13.15 6.66
CA VAL A 80 -0.49 11.84 6.90
C VAL A 80 -0.26 10.98 5.66
N ILE A 81 0.23 9.75 5.84
CA ILE A 81 0.40 8.75 4.78
C ILE A 81 -0.61 7.63 5.00
N ALA A 82 -1.66 7.61 4.19
CA ALA A 82 -2.66 6.54 4.16
C ALA A 82 -2.36 5.58 3.01
N VAL A 83 -2.54 4.29 3.26
CA VAL A 83 -2.28 3.22 2.28
C VAL A 83 -3.61 2.56 1.90
N HIS A 84 -3.66 1.99 0.71
CA HIS A 84 -4.74 1.11 0.27
C HIS A 84 -4.19 -0.32 0.17
N LEU A 85 -4.09 -0.97 1.34
CA LEU A 85 -3.41 -2.25 1.52
C LEU A 85 -4.04 -3.35 0.64
N TYR A 86 -3.19 -4.07 -0.10
CA TYR A 86 -3.54 -5.17 -1.00
C TYR A 86 -4.58 -4.81 -2.08
N GLY A 87 -4.76 -3.51 -2.34
CA GLY A 87 -5.72 -3.01 -3.31
C GLY A 87 -7.10 -2.69 -2.75
N THR A 88 -7.32 -2.92 -1.44
CA THR A 88 -8.58 -2.59 -0.76
C THR A 88 -8.63 -1.09 -0.44
N PRO A 89 -9.67 -0.37 -0.89
CA PRO A 89 -9.85 1.04 -0.53
C PRO A 89 -9.97 1.23 0.98
N SER A 90 -9.15 2.12 1.56
CA SER A 90 -9.30 2.58 2.94
C SER A 90 -10.60 3.39 3.10
N LYS A 91 -10.97 3.75 4.33
CA LYS A 91 -12.03 4.74 4.63
C LYS A 91 -11.50 6.16 4.29
N ILE A 92 -11.12 6.35 3.02
CA ILE A 92 -10.33 7.50 2.56
C ILE A 92 -11.08 8.83 2.68
N ASP A 93 -12.40 8.82 2.58
CA ASP A 93 -13.26 9.97 2.82
C ASP A 93 -13.10 10.51 4.23
N ARG A 94 -13.19 9.63 5.23
CA ARG A 94 -13.01 9.98 6.65
C ARG A 94 -11.59 10.44 6.94
N ILE A 95 -10.58 9.73 6.45
CA ILE A 95 -9.16 10.10 6.62
C ILE A 95 -8.91 11.48 6.01
N ARG A 96 -9.38 11.72 4.79
CA ARG A 96 -9.27 13.01 4.11
C ARG A 96 -9.95 14.13 4.89
N ASP A 97 -11.14 13.90 5.42
CA ASP A 97 -11.90 14.92 6.15
C ASP A 97 -11.21 15.27 7.47
N ILE A 98 -10.61 14.28 8.16
CA ILE A 98 -9.74 14.50 9.34
C ILE A 98 -8.53 15.36 8.94
N CYS A 99 -7.80 14.99 7.88
CA CYS A 99 -6.65 15.75 7.42
C CYS A 99 -7.02 17.21 7.07
N LYS A 100 -8.16 17.43 6.40
CA LYS A 100 -8.68 18.77 6.10
C LYS A 100 -9.01 19.56 7.35
N LYS A 101 -9.68 18.95 8.33
CA LYS A 101 -9.99 19.57 9.63
C LYS A 101 -8.74 20.09 10.33
N HIS A 102 -7.66 19.31 10.30
CA HIS A 102 -6.38 19.65 10.93
C HIS A 102 -5.43 20.42 10.01
N GLN A 103 -5.82 20.68 8.76
CA GLN A 103 -5.01 21.39 7.75
C GLN A 103 -3.65 20.71 7.47
N VAL A 104 -3.63 19.38 7.45
CA VAL A 104 -2.43 18.57 7.23
C VAL A 104 -2.52 17.89 5.86
N PRO A 105 -1.45 17.91 5.05
CA PRO A 105 -1.41 17.23 3.76
C PRO A 105 -1.65 15.73 3.87
N LEU A 106 -2.51 15.21 3.02
CA LEU A 106 -2.75 13.77 2.86
C LEU A 106 -1.95 13.23 1.67
N ILE A 107 -1.11 12.24 1.95
CA ILE A 107 -0.39 11.45 0.96
C ILE A 107 -1.10 10.10 0.85
N GLU A 108 -1.57 9.78 -0.34
CA GLU A 108 -2.30 8.56 -0.63
C GLU A 108 -1.39 7.55 -1.30
N ASP A 109 -1.03 6.51 -0.58
CA ASP A 109 -0.24 5.39 -1.13
C ASP A 109 -1.17 4.38 -1.80
N ALA A 110 -1.32 4.52 -3.10
CA ALA A 110 -2.08 3.62 -3.95
C ALA A 110 -1.16 2.68 -4.78
N ALA A 111 0.06 2.42 -4.28
CA ALA A 111 1.02 1.55 -4.95
C ALA A 111 0.52 0.12 -5.18
N GLU A 112 -0.46 -0.32 -4.40
CA GLU A 112 -1.11 -1.63 -4.51
C GLU A 112 -2.51 -1.56 -5.13
N ALA A 113 -3.03 -0.34 -5.37
CA ALA A 113 -4.43 -0.09 -5.65
C ALA A 113 -4.70 0.57 -7.02
N LEU A 114 -3.77 0.48 -7.96
CA LEU A 114 -4.01 0.97 -9.31
C LEU A 114 -5.24 0.27 -9.92
N GLY A 115 -6.19 1.05 -10.44
CA GLY A 115 -7.45 0.57 -10.98
C GLY A 115 -8.58 0.45 -9.95
N SER A 116 -8.26 0.41 -8.65
CA SER A 116 -9.26 0.46 -7.58
C SER A 116 -9.95 1.83 -7.52
N SER A 117 -11.14 1.87 -6.92
CA SER A 117 -11.90 3.11 -6.72
C SER A 117 -12.70 3.06 -5.42
N PHE A 118 -13.03 4.24 -4.89
CA PHE A 118 -13.93 4.43 -3.77
C PHE A 118 -15.02 5.42 -4.19
N GLN A 119 -16.29 5.05 -4.03
CA GLN A 119 -17.44 5.84 -4.48
C GLN A 119 -17.30 6.37 -5.92
N GLY A 120 -16.75 5.54 -6.81
CA GLY A 120 -16.58 5.87 -8.23
C GLY A 120 -15.35 6.73 -8.57
N GLN A 121 -14.61 7.25 -7.57
CA GLN A 121 -13.37 7.99 -7.78
C GLN A 121 -12.16 7.05 -7.66
N LYS A 122 -11.18 7.17 -8.57
CA LYS A 122 -9.97 6.33 -8.56
C LYS A 122 -9.09 6.64 -7.36
N LEU A 123 -8.55 5.58 -6.73
CA LEU A 123 -7.58 5.73 -5.63
C LEU A 123 -6.29 6.37 -6.13
N GLY A 124 -5.61 7.10 -5.24
CA GLY A 124 -4.48 7.98 -5.58
C GLY A 124 -4.90 9.39 -5.97
N THR A 125 -6.22 9.71 -5.92
CA THR A 125 -6.76 11.01 -6.34
C THR A 125 -7.58 11.74 -5.27
N PHE A 126 -7.61 11.22 -4.05
CA PHE A 126 -8.32 11.84 -2.91
C PHE A 126 -7.44 12.78 -2.09
N GLY A 127 -6.14 12.44 -1.98
CA GLY A 127 -5.14 13.20 -1.23
C GLY A 127 -4.56 14.38 -2.00
N ASP A 128 -3.70 15.15 -1.34
CA ASP A 128 -2.89 16.19 -1.97
C ASP A 128 -1.86 15.59 -2.93
N TYR A 129 -1.42 14.39 -2.62
CA TYR A 129 -0.51 13.59 -3.43
C TYR A 129 -1.00 12.15 -3.49
N GLY A 130 -0.92 11.54 -4.65
CA GLY A 130 -1.19 10.13 -4.84
C GLY A 130 -0.01 9.39 -5.45
N ILE A 131 0.11 8.08 -5.15
CA ILE A 131 1.21 7.25 -5.57
C ILE A 131 0.74 6.00 -6.23
N LEU A 132 1.36 5.72 -7.38
CA LEU A 132 1.22 4.47 -8.07
C LEU A 132 2.58 3.81 -8.23
N SER A 133 2.60 2.48 -8.19
CA SER A 133 3.80 1.67 -8.40
C SER A 133 3.65 0.79 -9.63
N PHE A 134 4.74 0.64 -10.38
CA PHE A 134 4.87 -0.25 -11.53
C PHE A 134 6.00 -1.26 -11.32
N ASN A 135 6.29 -1.59 -10.05
CA ASN A 135 7.29 -2.61 -9.71
C ASN A 135 6.91 -3.98 -10.28
N GLY A 136 7.88 -4.90 -10.31
CA GLY A 136 7.77 -6.20 -10.98
C GLY A 136 6.54 -7.04 -10.60
N ASN A 137 6.10 -6.92 -9.34
CA ASN A 137 5.00 -7.70 -8.78
C ASN A 137 3.63 -6.99 -8.75
N LYS A 138 3.54 -5.74 -9.24
CA LYS A 138 2.28 -4.98 -9.21
C LYS A 138 1.30 -5.44 -10.29
N ILE A 139 0.03 -4.97 -10.18
CA ILE A 139 -1.06 -5.39 -11.09
C ILE A 139 -0.76 -5.13 -12.57
N ILE A 140 -0.01 -4.06 -12.87
CA ILE A 140 0.73 -3.85 -14.10
C ILE A 140 2.16 -3.47 -13.76
N THR A 141 3.11 -3.84 -14.60
CA THR A 141 4.52 -3.63 -14.31
C THR A 141 5.28 -3.02 -15.48
N SER A 142 6.28 -2.22 -15.17
CA SER A 142 7.35 -1.82 -16.09
C SER A 142 8.73 -2.27 -15.60
N SER A 143 8.78 -3.36 -14.82
CA SER A 143 9.92 -3.89 -14.08
C SER A 143 10.31 -3.06 -12.85
N GLY A 144 10.14 -1.79 -12.91
CA GLY A 144 10.32 -0.80 -11.85
C GLY A 144 9.65 0.50 -12.27
N GLY A 145 9.64 1.50 -11.38
CA GLY A 145 9.03 2.77 -11.65
C GLY A 145 7.73 3.00 -10.88
N GLY A 146 7.28 4.23 -10.93
CA GLY A 146 6.05 4.67 -10.29
C GLY A 146 5.56 5.99 -10.84
N MET A 147 4.47 6.49 -10.31
CA MET A 147 3.87 7.75 -10.72
C MET A 147 3.42 8.55 -9.50
N LEU A 148 3.77 9.83 -9.49
CA LEU A 148 3.23 10.81 -8.56
C LEU A 148 2.06 11.52 -9.20
N LEU A 149 0.93 11.58 -8.51
CA LEU A 149 -0.28 12.29 -8.89
C LEU A 149 -0.46 13.50 -7.96
N CYS A 150 -0.80 14.64 -8.52
CA CYS A 150 -1.15 15.85 -7.78
C CYS A 150 -1.97 16.78 -8.69
N SER A 151 -2.92 17.51 -8.12
CA SER A 151 -3.72 18.51 -8.85
C SER A 151 -3.03 19.88 -8.95
N ASP A 152 -1.95 20.11 -8.19
CA ASP A 152 -1.18 21.34 -8.15
C ASP A 152 0.00 21.27 -9.13
N GLU A 153 -0.09 22.02 -10.23
CA GLU A 153 0.94 22.06 -11.26
C GLU A 153 2.31 22.55 -10.73
N ALA A 154 2.34 23.47 -9.78
CA ALA A 154 3.60 23.95 -9.19
C ALA A 154 4.31 22.86 -8.41
N LYS A 155 3.55 22.06 -7.66
CA LYS A 155 4.06 20.88 -6.93
C LYS A 155 4.58 19.81 -7.89
N ILE A 156 3.89 19.53 -8.99
CA ILE A 156 4.38 18.59 -10.02
C ILE A 156 5.64 19.12 -10.72
N LYS A 157 5.71 20.41 -11.04
CA LYS A 157 6.93 21.01 -11.59
C LYS A 157 8.11 20.90 -10.64
N ARG A 158 7.87 21.10 -9.34
CA ARG A 158 8.89 20.92 -8.29
C ARG A 158 9.35 19.47 -8.19
N ALA A 159 8.43 18.50 -8.18
CA ALA A 159 8.75 17.08 -8.16
C ALA A 159 9.61 16.67 -9.38
N ARG A 160 9.21 17.13 -10.58
CA ARG A 160 9.97 16.89 -11.82
C ARG A 160 11.37 17.49 -11.75
N PHE A 161 11.52 18.72 -11.26
CA PHE A 161 12.81 19.36 -11.05
C PHE A 161 13.70 18.52 -10.15
N LEU A 162 13.20 18.07 -9.00
CA LEU A 162 13.95 17.22 -8.07
C LEU A 162 14.30 15.85 -8.68
N ALA A 163 13.38 15.22 -9.40
CA ALA A 163 13.58 13.92 -10.04
C ALA A 163 14.58 13.97 -11.21
N THR A 164 14.89 15.16 -11.72
CA THR A 164 15.86 15.40 -12.80
C THR A 164 17.12 16.11 -12.30
N GLN A 165 17.69 15.63 -11.21
CA GLN A 165 18.92 16.09 -10.55
C GLN A 165 18.83 17.55 -10.03
N ALA A 166 17.66 18.17 -9.95
CA ALA A 166 17.47 19.58 -9.60
C ALA A 166 18.38 20.52 -10.43
N ARG A 167 18.42 20.27 -11.74
CA ARG A 167 19.25 21.05 -12.65
C ARG A 167 18.63 22.44 -12.91
N ASP A 168 19.37 23.50 -12.58
CA ASP A 168 18.98 24.88 -12.84
C ASP A 168 18.89 25.19 -14.35
N PRO A 169 18.06 26.17 -14.75
CA PRO A 169 17.92 26.60 -16.16
C PRO A 169 19.12 27.45 -16.60
N ALA A 170 20.29 26.80 -16.74
CA ALA A 170 21.53 27.43 -17.21
C ALA A 170 22.06 26.72 -18.46
N ARG A 171 22.98 27.36 -19.21
CA ARG A 171 23.65 26.74 -20.36
C ARG A 171 24.64 25.62 -19.97
N TYR A 172 25.09 25.64 -18.75
CA TYR A 172 25.99 24.66 -18.13
C TYR A 172 25.26 23.94 -17.00
N TYR A 173 25.81 22.84 -16.51
CA TYR A 173 25.25 22.13 -15.36
C TYR A 173 25.45 22.96 -14.10
N GLN A 174 24.33 23.41 -13.52
CA GLN A 174 24.29 24.13 -12.26
C GLN A 174 23.21 23.52 -11.39
N HIS A 175 23.45 23.45 -10.10
CA HIS A 175 22.56 22.86 -9.11
C HIS A 175 22.55 23.73 -7.85
N SER A 176 21.45 24.45 -7.63
CA SER A 176 21.22 25.23 -6.39
C SER A 176 20.56 24.38 -5.28
N THR A 177 20.14 23.19 -5.60
CA THR A 177 19.46 22.24 -4.70
C THR A 177 19.96 20.83 -5.02
N ILE A 178 20.06 19.98 -4.00
CA ILE A 178 20.30 18.55 -4.22
C ILE A 178 19.03 17.92 -4.81
N GLY A 179 19.20 17.14 -5.87
CA GLY A 179 18.12 16.41 -6.53
C GLY A 179 18.50 14.96 -6.76
N TYR A 180 17.63 14.25 -7.46
CA TYR A 180 17.67 12.80 -7.67
C TYR A 180 17.69 12.47 -9.16
N ASN A 181 18.19 11.30 -9.53
CA ASN A 181 18.05 10.77 -10.88
C ASN A 181 16.91 9.74 -10.90
N TYR A 182 15.68 10.21 -10.86
CA TYR A 182 14.50 9.40 -10.61
C TYR A 182 13.49 9.40 -11.76
N ARG A 183 13.81 10.00 -12.89
CA ARG A 183 12.96 9.93 -14.09
C ARG A 183 12.93 8.53 -14.67
N MET A 184 11.74 8.04 -14.96
CA MET A 184 11.53 6.82 -15.72
C MET A 184 12.11 6.95 -17.12
N SER A 185 12.85 5.94 -17.60
CA SER A 185 13.33 5.93 -18.98
C SER A 185 12.18 5.71 -19.98
N ASN A 186 12.39 6.12 -21.24
CA ASN A 186 11.41 5.91 -22.29
C ASN A 186 11.07 4.43 -22.52
N VAL A 187 12.04 3.54 -22.35
CA VAL A 187 11.84 2.08 -22.48
C VAL A 187 10.88 1.60 -21.40
N VAL A 188 11.16 1.93 -20.14
CA VAL A 188 10.32 1.55 -19.00
C VAL A 188 8.92 2.16 -19.11
N ALA A 189 8.83 3.44 -19.51
CA ALA A 189 7.54 4.10 -19.73
C ALA A 189 6.75 3.45 -20.90
N GLY A 190 7.42 3.02 -21.95
CA GLY A 190 6.82 2.29 -23.08
C GLY A 190 6.21 0.95 -22.66
N ILE A 191 6.92 0.18 -21.82
CA ILE A 191 6.41 -1.07 -21.24
C ILE A 191 5.17 -0.78 -20.39
N GLY A 192 5.23 0.22 -19.47
CA GLY A 192 4.10 0.60 -18.63
C GLY A 192 2.86 1.01 -19.45
N ARG A 193 3.04 1.74 -20.55
CA ARG A 193 1.93 2.08 -21.47
C ARG A 193 1.30 0.84 -22.12
N GLY A 194 2.12 -0.13 -22.52
CA GLY A 194 1.62 -1.40 -23.07
C GLY A 194 0.82 -2.16 -22.02
N GLN A 195 1.34 -2.28 -20.80
CA GLN A 195 0.67 -2.96 -19.69
C GLN A 195 -0.64 -2.28 -19.27
N LEU A 196 -0.71 -0.95 -19.35
CA LEU A 196 -1.92 -0.20 -18.98
C LEU A 196 -3.13 -0.58 -19.84
N LEU A 197 -2.93 -1.04 -21.07
CA LEU A 197 -4.01 -1.52 -21.95
C LEU A 197 -4.69 -2.78 -21.39
N HIS A 198 -4.03 -3.53 -20.51
CA HIS A 198 -4.51 -4.77 -19.92
C HIS A 198 -4.96 -4.62 -18.45
N LEU A 199 -4.97 -3.40 -17.90
CA LEU A 199 -5.28 -3.17 -16.48
C LEU A 199 -6.63 -3.74 -16.07
N GLU A 200 -7.68 -3.49 -16.84
CA GLU A 200 -9.04 -3.94 -16.50
C GLU A 200 -9.16 -5.48 -16.64
N GLU A 201 -8.47 -6.09 -17.61
CA GLU A 201 -8.36 -7.54 -17.75
C GLU A 201 -7.67 -8.17 -16.54
N HIS A 202 -6.52 -7.60 -16.11
CA HIS A 202 -5.80 -8.08 -14.94
C HIS A 202 -6.62 -7.92 -13.66
N LYS A 203 -7.32 -6.79 -13.51
CA LYS A 203 -8.21 -6.54 -12.37
C LYS A 203 -9.35 -7.56 -12.33
N ALA A 204 -10.00 -7.82 -13.47
CA ALA A 204 -11.08 -8.81 -13.55
C ALA A 204 -10.57 -10.20 -13.15
N ARG A 205 -9.37 -10.60 -13.62
CA ARG A 205 -8.77 -11.89 -13.24
C ARG A 205 -8.39 -11.97 -11.77
N LYS A 206 -7.86 -10.91 -11.18
CA LYS A 206 -7.58 -10.82 -9.72
C LYS A 206 -8.86 -10.98 -8.90
N ASN A 207 -9.92 -10.28 -9.29
CA ASN A 207 -11.22 -10.37 -8.64
C ASN A 207 -11.82 -11.79 -8.72
N GLU A 208 -11.64 -12.47 -9.86
CA GLU A 208 -12.04 -13.86 -10.04
C GLU A 208 -11.27 -14.81 -9.11
N ILE A 209 -9.94 -14.65 -8.99
CA ILE A 209 -9.11 -15.45 -8.08
C ILE A 209 -9.57 -15.24 -6.62
N TYR A 210 -9.80 -14.00 -6.20
CA TYR A 210 -10.32 -13.70 -4.87
C TYR A 210 -11.67 -14.37 -4.61
N ARG A 211 -12.59 -14.30 -5.58
CA ARG A 211 -13.92 -14.91 -5.49
C ARG A 211 -13.83 -16.43 -5.35
N GLN A 212 -12.96 -17.08 -6.15
CA GLN A 212 -12.74 -18.53 -6.08
C GLN A 212 -12.26 -18.96 -4.68
N TYR A 213 -11.28 -18.25 -4.09
CA TYR A 213 -10.86 -18.55 -2.72
C TYR A 213 -11.98 -18.33 -1.71
N LYS A 214 -12.70 -17.22 -1.81
CA LYS A 214 -13.80 -16.89 -0.89
C LYS A 214 -14.90 -17.95 -0.93
N GLU A 215 -15.27 -18.42 -2.10
CA GLU A 215 -16.27 -19.48 -2.27
C GLU A 215 -15.75 -20.84 -1.80
N ALA A 216 -14.49 -21.16 -2.12
CA ALA A 216 -13.89 -22.43 -1.76
C ALA A 216 -13.68 -22.63 -0.25
N PHE A 217 -13.58 -21.56 0.52
CA PHE A 217 -13.35 -21.64 1.98
C PHE A 217 -14.58 -21.19 2.78
N ALA A 218 -15.72 -20.93 2.15
CA ALA A 218 -16.92 -20.41 2.82
C ALA A 218 -17.50 -21.35 3.90
N ASP A 219 -17.22 -22.63 3.83
CA ASP A 219 -17.64 -23.66 4.80
C ASP A 219 -16.62 -23.93 5.90
N ILE A 220 -15.46 -23.27 5.88
CA ILE A 220 -14.41 -23.42 6.91
C ILE A 220 -14.50 -22.20 7.86
N GLU A 221 -15.23 -22.35 8.98
CA GLU A 221 -15.46 -21.26 9.94
C GLU A 221 -14.17 -20.59 10.45
N ALA A 222 -13.06 -21.32 10.48
CA ALA A 222 -11.77 -20.83 10.92
C ALA A 222 -11.10 -19.85 9.91
N ILE A 223 -11.58 -19.78 8.66
CA ILE A 223 -10.97 -18.95 7.61
C ILE A 223 -11.80 -17.67 7.39
N THR A 224 -11.11 -16.55 7.37
CA THR A 224 -11.69 -15.25 6.96
C THR A 224 -10.81 -14.64 5.87
N MET A 225 -11.40 -14.37 4.70
CA MET A 225 -10.70 -13.65 3.63
C MET A 225 -10.54 -12.17 3.98
N ASN A 226 -9.49 -11.53 3.41
CA ASN A 226 -9.31 -10.09 3.57
C ASN A 226 -10.60 -9.32 3.20
N PRO A 227 -10.94 -8.29 3.98
CA PRO A 227 -12.21 -7.58 3.81
C PRO A 227 -12.24 -6.77 2.52
N MET A 228 -13.46 -6.50 2.05
CA MET A 228 -13.74 -5.61 0.93
C MET A 228 -14.49 -4.40 1.46
N ASN A 229 -14.01 -3.19 1.15
CA ASN A 229 -14.75 -1.98 1.46
C ASN A 229 -16.08 -1.96 0.65
N PRO A 230 -17.26 -1.90 1.30
CA PRO A 230 -18.54 -1.97 0.59
C PRO A 230 -18.77 -0.78 -0.36
N ASP A 231 -18.16 0.37 -0.09
CA ASP A 231 -18.24 1.57 -0.93
C ASP A 231 -17.12 1.63 -1.98
N GLY A 232 -16.31 0.58 -2.06
CA GLY A 232 -15.14 0.48 -2.91
C GLY A 232 -15.22 -0.60 -3.97
N ASP A 233 -14.40 -0.43 -5.01
CA ASP A 233 -14.16 -1.42 -6.07
C ASP A 233 -12.65 -1.72 -6.09
N ALA A 234 -12.26 -2.77 -5.36
CA ALA A 234 -10.87 -3.17 -5.18
C ALA A 234 -10.31 -3.87 -6.44
N ASN A 235 -9.01 -3.75 -6.66
CA ASN A 235 -8.31 -4.50 -7.68
C ASN A 235 -7.87 -5.90 -7.21
N ASN A 236 -7.98 -6.18 -5.90
CA ASN A 236 -7.55 -7.44 -5.28
C ASN A 236 -6.13 -7.86 -5.68
N TRP A 237 -5.20 -6.89 -5.64
CA TRP A 237 -3.80 -7.14 -5.99
C TRP A 237 -3.26 -8.42 -5.35
N LEU A 238 -3.52 -8.64 -4.06
CA LEU A 238 -3.31 -9.91 -3.38
C LEU A 238 -4.60 -10.36 -2.68
N SER A 239 -4.92 -11.64 -2.80
CA SER A 239 -5.88 -12.33 -1.94
C SER A 239 -5.17 -12.76 -0.66
N CYS A 240 -5.76 -12.42 0.48
CA CYS A 240 -5.20 -12.76 1.78
C CYS A 240 -6.26 -13.41 2.65
N MET A 241 -5.84 -14.17 3.66
CA MET A 241 -6.75 -14.73 4.65
C MET A 241 -6.15 -14.69 6.04
N THR A 242 -7.01 -14.71 7.04
CA THR A 242 -6.66 -14.92 8.45
C THR A 242 -7.30 -16.21 8.96
N ILE A 243 -6.66 -16.83 9.94
CA ILE A 243 -7.14 -18.02 10.63
C ILE A 243 -7.68 -17.59 12.00
N ALA A 244 -8.77 -18.18 12.44
CA ALA A 244 -9.38 -17.89 13.74
C ALA A 244 -8.38 -18.13 14.89
N PRO A 245 -8.35 -17.29 15.92
CA PRO A 245 -7.31 -17.36 16.98
C PRO A 245 -7.39 -18.62 17.83
N ASP A 246 -8.53 -19.29 17.87
CA ASP A 246 -8.79 -20.54 18.58
C ASP A 246 -8.64 -21.80 17.71
N CYS A 247 -8.28 -21.63 16.44
CA CYS A 247 -8.01 -22.75 15.53
C CYS A 247 -6.65 -23.38 15.85
N SER A 248 -6.59 -24.71 15.78
CA SER A 248 -5.33 -25.46 15.94
C SER A 248 -4.38 -25.34 14.75
N VAL A 249 -4.90 -24.93 13.59
CA VAL A 249 -4.09 -24.69 12.39
C VAL A 249 -3.50 -23.28 12.44
N THR A 250 -2.21 -23.17 12.12
CA THR A 250 -1.50 -21.89 12.07
C THR A 250 -1.20 -21.48 10.62
N PRO A 251 -0.97 -20.17 10.34
CA PRO A 251 -0.53 -19.72 9.02
C PRO A 251 0.72 -20.46 8.52
N ASP A 252 1.71 -20.70 9.39
CA ASP A 252 2.95 -21.39 9.02
C ASP A 252 2.68 -22.82 8.52
N GLN A 253 1.79 -23.55 9.19
CA GLN A 253 1.42 -24.93 8.76
C GLN A 253 0.80 -24.94 7.35
N VAL A 254 0.00 -23.94 7.02
CA VAL A 254 -0.60 -23.82 5.67
C VAL A 254 0.47 -23.43 4.65
N MET A 255 1.31 -22.47 4.97
CA MET A 255 2.41 -22.02 4.10
C MET A 255 3.40 -23.15 3.84
N ASP A 256 3.78 -23.92 4.86
CA ASP A 256 4.69 -25.09 4.75
C ASP A 256 4.08 -26.17 3.87
N ALA A 257 2.79 -26.48 4.04
CA ALA A 257 2.10 -27.47 3.22
C ALA A 257 2.05 -27.08 1.72
N LEU A 258 1.92 -25.79 1.41
CA LEU A 258 1.97 -25.30 0.04
C LEU A 258 3.41 -25.31 -0.51
N ALA A 259 4.40 -24.99 0.33
CA ALA A 259 5.81 -24.99 -0.05
C ALA A 259 6.31 -26.38 -0.47
N GLU A 260 5.77 -27.47 0.11
CA GLU A 260 6.08 -28.86 -0.30
C GLU A 260 5.74 -29.12 -1.79
N TYR A 261 4.81 -28.34 -2.35
CA TYR A 261 4.40 -28.39 -3.77
C TYR A 261 5.01 -27.27 -4.61
N ASN A 262 6.03 -26.58 -4.08
CA ASN A 262 6.66 -25.42 -4.73
C ASN A 262 5.69 -24.28 -5.01
N ILE A 263 4.68 -24.11 -4.15
CA ILE A 263 3.70 -23.03 -4.21
C ILE A 263 4.10 -21.97 -3.18
N GLU A 264 4.42 -20.77 -3.67
CA GLU A 264 4.89 -19.67 -2.83
C GLU A 264 3.70 -18.93 -2.19
N THR A 265 3.80 -18.73 -0.88
CA THR A 265 2.93 -17.87 -0.07
C THR A 265 3.79 -16.91 0.75
N ARG A 266 3.19 -15.89 1.32
CA ARG A 266 3.90 -14.89 2.15
C ARG A 266 3.07 -14.56 3.39
N PRO A 267 3.70 -14.35 4.56
CA PRO A 267 3.01 -13.74 5.69
C PRO A 267 2.39 -12.40 5.29
N ILE A 268 1.35 -11.99 6.00
CA ILE A 268 0.90 -10.59 5.98
C ILE A 268 2.10 -9.69 6.31
N TRP A 269 2.13 -8.47 5.79
CA TRP A 269 3.18 -7.51 6.10
C TRP A 269 3.34 -7.34 7.61
N LYS A 270 4.58 -7.49 8.10
CA LYS A 270 4.88 -7.20 9.50
C LYS A 270 4.64 -5.72 9.75
N PRO A 271 3.77 -5.33 10.70
CA PRO A 271 3.49 -3.93 11.01
C PRO A 271 4.75 -3.11 11.25
N MET A 272 4.76 -1.86 10.81
CA MET A 272 5.94 -1.00 10.87
C MET A 272 6.42 -0.76 12.31
N HIS A 273 5.51 -0.57 13.25
CA HIS A 273 5.88 -0.37 14.66
C HIS A 273 6.57 -1.61 15.29
N LEU A 274 6.45 -2.80 14.68
CA LEU A 274 7.15 -4.02 15.09
C LEU A 274 8.50 -4.21 14.37
N GLN A 275 8.84 -3.34 13.42
CA GLN A 275 10.14 -3.42 12.73
C GLN A 275 11.26 -2.92 13.66
N PRO A 276 12.40 -3.62 13.75
CA PRO A 276 13.50 -3.21 14.64
C PRO A 276 13.97 -1.76 14.42
N VAL A 277 13.94 -1.28 13.19
CA VAL A 277 14.33 0.09 12.82
C VAL A 277 13.40 1.17 13.37
N PHE A 278 12.19 0.79 13.78
CA PHE A 278 11.15 1.68 14.29
C PHE A 278 10.78 1.42 15.76
N ALA A 279 11.62 0.67 16.49
CA ALA A 279 11.34 0.29 17.88
C ALA A 279 11.12 1.49 18.83
N ASP A 280 11.71 2.65 18.50
CA ASP A 280 11.58 3.89 19.31
C ASP A 280 10.47 4.83 18.78
N CYS A 281 9.68 4.39 17.80
CA CYS A 281 8.59 5.17 17.23
C CYS A 281 7.27 4.92 17.98
N ASP A 282 6.48 5.97 18.12
CA ASP A 282 5.16 5.86 18.74
C ASP A 282 4.18 5.11 17.84
N PHE A 283 3.33 4.33 18.49
CA PHE A 283 2.22 3.61 17.88
C PHE A 283 0.90 4.00 18.55
N ILE A 284 -0.08 4.41 17.75
CA ILE A 284 -1.38 4.88 18.22
C ILE A 284 -2.46 3.89 17.81
N GLN A 285 -3.16 3.35 18.80
CA GLN A 285 -4.24 2.38 18.63
C GLN A 285 -5.53 2.89 19.30
N VAL A 286 -6.68 2.40 18.85
CA VAL A 286 -7.98 2.80 19.43
C VAL A 286 -8.12 2.32 20.87
N LYS A 287 -7.69 1.09 21.13
CA LYS A 287 -7.71 0.49 22.47
C LYS A 287 -6.35 -0.07 22.80
N GLU A 288 -5.76 0.44 23.87
CA GLU A 288 -4.45 -0.01 24.35
C GLU A 288 -4.40 -1.54 24.57
N GLY A 289 -3.34 -2.17 24.08
CA GLY A 289 -3.14 -3.62 24.15
C GLY A 289 -4.03 -4.45 23.21
N ARG A 290 -4.70 -3.82 22.25
CA ARG A 290 -5.51 -4.49 21.23
C ARG A 290 -5.20 -3.92 19.84
N SER A 291 -4.05 -4.27 19.32
CA SER A 291 -3.65 -3.89 17.96
C SER A 291 -4.34 -4.77 16.92
N VAL A 292 -5.06 -4.14 16.01
CA VAL A 292 -5.68 -4.82 14.87
C VAL A 292 -4.63 -5.25 13.87
N SER A 293 -3.63 -4.42 13.59
CA SER A 293 -2.56 -4.74 12.65
C SER A 293 -1.68 -5.90 13.12
N GLU A 294 -1.40 -6.01 14.44
CA GLU A 294 -0.69 -7.16 15.00
C GLU A 294 -1.51 -8.44 14.92
N ASP A 295 -2.80 -8.37 15.24
CA ASP A 295 -3.70 -9.51 15.15
C ASP A 295 -3.78 -10.05 13.71
N ILE A 296 -3.95 -9.18 12.72
CA ILE A 296 -3.96 -9.55 11.31
C ILE A 296 -2.62 -10.21 10.90
N PHE A 297 -1.49 -9.61 11.28
CA PHE A 297 -0.16 -10.14 10.99
C PHE A 297 0.06 -11.54 11.59
N ASN A 298 -0.31 -11.72 12.84
CA ASN A 298 -0.08 -12.97 13.56
C ASN A 298 -0.93 -14.14 13.04
N ARG A 299 -2.07 -13.86 12.43
CA ARG A 299 -3.04 -14.87 12.00
C ARG A 299 -3.20 -14.97 10.48
N GLY A 300 -2.52 -14.12 9.72
CA GLY A 300 -2.78 -13.97 8.29
C GLY A 300 -1.60 -14.27 7.40
N PHE A 301 -1.92 -14.60 6.15
CA PHE A 301 -0.96 -14.75 5.07
C PHE A 301 -1.59 -14.46 3.70
N CYS A 302 -0.73 -14.18 2.71
CA CYS A 302 -1.11 -13.90 1.34
C CYS A 302 -1.15 -15.20 0.53
N LEU A 303 -2.22 -15.37 -0.22
CA LEU A 303 -2.45 -16.51 -1.12
C LEU A 303 -1.83 -16.27 -2.51
N PRO A 304 -1.48 -17.32 -3.24
CA PRO A 304 -1.06 -17.22 -4.64
C PRO A 304 -2.11 -16.49 -5.47
N SER A 305 -1.76 -15.32 -5.98
CA SER A 305 -2.70 -14.43 -6.67
C SER A 305 -2.20 -14.04 -8.07
N ASP A 306 -1.36 -14.89 -8.71
CA ASP A 306 -0.89 -14.63 -10.07
C ASP A 306 -2.05 -14.80 -11.07
N ILE A 307 -2.19 -13.85 -12.00
CA ILE A 307 -3.21 -13.88 -13.05
C ILE A 307 -3.02 -15.05 -14.03
N LYS A 308 -1.82 -15.66 -14.04
CA LYS A 308 -1.49 -16.82 -14.86
C LYS A 308 -1.89 -18.15 -14.24
N ASN A 309 -2.33 -18.17 -12.96
CA ASN A 309 -2.80 -19.40 -12.35
C ASN A 309 -3.92 -20.00 -13.20
N THR A 310 -3.72 -21.25 -13.64
CA THR A 310 -4.72 -22.01 -14.39
C THR A 310 -5.84 -22.50 -13.47
N PRO A 311 -6.97 -22.97 -13.99
CA PRO A 311 -7.98 -23.64 -13.17
C PRO A 311 -7.41 -24.80 -12.35
N GLU A 312 -6.52 -25.58 -12.94
CA GLU A 312 -5.85 -26.72 -12.31
C GLU A 312 -4.93 -26.28 -11.15
N ASP A 313 -4.19 -25.16 -11.33
CA ASP A 313 -3.38 -24.56 -10.25
C ASP A 313 -4.27 -24.12 -9.10
N MET A 314 -5.37 -23.43 -9.39
CA MET A 314 -6.31 -22.97 -8.37
C MET A 314 -6.95 -24.14 -7.61
N GLU A 315 -7.36 -25.20 -8.31
CA GLU A 315 -7.91 -26.42 -7.70
C GLU A 315 -6.87 -27.09 -6.78
N LEU A 316 -5.62 -27.20 -7.22
CA LEU A 316 -4.53 -27.76 -6.43
C LEU A 316 -4.31 -26.93 -5.15
N ILE A 317 -4.14 -25.60 -5.28
CA ILE A 317 -3.92 -24.71 -4.15
C ILE A 317 -5.05 -24.84 -3.13
N ILE A 318 -6.30 -24.75 -3.58
CA ILE A 318 -7.49 -24.86 -2.74
C ILE A 318 -7.53 -26.21 -2.03
N SER A 319 -7.28 -27.31 -2.76
CA SER A 319 -7.33 -28.66 -2.19
C SER A 319 -6.26 -28.88 -1.12
N LEU A 320 -5.05 -28.35 -1.33
CA LEU A 320 -3.96 -28.44 -0.36
C LEU A 320 -4.29 -27.65 0.93
N ILE A 321 -4.82 -26.43 0.79
CA ILE A 321 -5.24 -25.65 1.96
C ILE A 321 -6.33 -26.39 2.74
N ARG A 322 -7.39 -26.85 2.07
CA ARG A 322 -8.49 -27.59 2.73
C ARG A 322 -8.00 -28.80 3.51
N LYS A 323 -7.08 -29.59 2.95
CA LYS A 323 -6.48 -30.76 3.63
C LYS A 323 -5.80 -30.43 4.95
N VAL A 324 -5.29 -29.23 5.13
CA VAL A 324 -4.65 -28.81 6.40
C VAL A 324 -5.71 -28.63 7.49
N PHE A 325 -6.91 -28.17 7.14
CA PHE A 325 -8.03 -27.95 8.06
C PHE A 325 -8.89 -29.20 8.30
N GLU A 326 -8.72 -30.28 7.52
CA GLU A 326 -9.41 -31.56 7.72
C GLU A 326 -8.70 -32.48 8.73
N LYS A 327 -7.51 -32.12 9.21
CA LYS A 327 -6.72 -32.85 10.19
C LYS A 327 -7.06 -32.43 11.62
#